data_3532fcc8204f2762cd1900c112272e8c
#
_entry.id   3532fcc8204f2762cd1900c112272e8c
#
_cell.length_a   1.000
_cell.length_b   1.000
_cell.length_c   1.000
_cell.angle_alpha   90.00
_cell.angle_beta   90.00
_cell.angle_gamma   90.00
#
_symmetry.space_group_name_H-M   'P 1'
#
loop_
_entity.id
_entity.type
_entity.pdbx_description
1 polymer ?
#
loop_
_entity_poly.entity_id
_entity_poly.type
_entity_poly.pdbx_seq_one_letter_code
_entity_poly.pdbx_strand_id
1 'polypeptide(L)'
;IAVACNEAELIAVDGAWRTRGDPTDLALLVLAAKAGIERDHVVARWPVVARIAYEPERRFAASFHQRDGSGWVAVKGAPERVFDMCVLDAGQRTLRERDANAMAQLGQRVLALAEGKFDAESDPGSLRPDPVGLQFRALVGLIDPLREGAAAAVRRCHDAGIRVVMVTGDH
;
A
#
# COMPACT_ATOMS: atom_id res chain seq x y z
N ILE A 1 -0.34 4.29 -8.91
CA ILE A 1 -0.72 3.04 -8.20
C ILE A 1 -1.20 3.38 -6.79
N ALA A 2 -0.38 4.01 -5.95
CA ALA A 2 -0.69 4.31 -4.55
C ALA A 2 -2.05 5.02 -4.33
N VAL A 3 -2.45 5.86 -5.26
CA VAL A 3 -3.76 6.56 -5.26
C VAL A 3 -4.85 5.74 -5.92
N ALA A 4 -4.54 5.06 -7.01
CA ALA A 4 -5.50 4.30 -7.82
C ALA A 4 -6.01 3.06 -7.09
N CYS A 5 -5.10 2.26 -6.53
CA CYS A 5 -5.42 1.10 -5.68
C CYS A 5 -5.55 1.53 -4.21
N ASN A 6 -6.59 2.34 -3.90
CA ASN A 6 -6.76 2.94 -2.57
C ASN A 6 -8.24 3.20 -2.30
N GLU A 7 -8.68 2.85 -1.09
CA GLU A 7 -10.07 3.02 -0.65
C GLU A 7 -10.20 4.08 0.47
N ALA A 8 -9.08 4.62 0.96
CA ALA A 8 -9.10 5.66 1.96
C ALA A 8 -9.42 7.04 1.37
N GLU A 9 -9.81 7.95 2.24
CA GLU A 9 -10.11 9.34 1.92
C GLU A 9 -9.25 10.29 2.76
N LEU A 10 -8.70 11.29 2.10
CA LEU A 10 -7.94 12.37 2.72
C LEU A 10 -8.56 13.69 2.27
N ILE A 11 -9.31 14.35 3.16
CA ILE A 11 -10.13 15.51 2.83
C ILE A 11 -9.63 16.71 3.64
N ALA A 12 -9.33 17.83 2.98
CA ALA A 12 -9.05 19.09 3.64
C ALA A 12 -10.36 19.79 3.99
N VAL A 13 -10.61 20.05 5.28
CA VAL A 13 -11.79 20.75 5.78
C VAL A 13 -11.33 21.81 6.77
N ASP A 14 -11.64 23.07 6.52
CA ASP A 14 -11.33 24.21 7.39
C ASP A 14 -9.84 24.29 7.81
N GLY A 15 -8.93 23.98 6.88
CA GLY A 15 -7.48 23.99 7.14
C GLY A 15 -6.97 22.78 7.92
N ALA A 16 -7.81 21.82 8.26
CA ALA A 16 -7.46 20.56 8.90
C ALA A 16 -7.70 19.38 7.96
N TRP A 17 -6.91 18.32 8.13
CA TRP A 17 -7.10 17.07 7.40
C TRP A 17 -8.07 16.14 8.14
N ARG A 18 -9.11 15.70 7.45
CA ARG A 18 -9.97 14.59 7.89
C ARG A 18 -9.61 13.35 7.11
N THR A 19 -9.50 12.24 7.82
CA THR A 19 -9.09 10.95 7.25
C THR A 19 -10.16 9.90 7.48
N ARG A 20 -10.36 9.03 6.50
CA ARG A 20 -11.25 7.86 6.59
C ARG A 20 -10.62 6.69 5.85
N GLY A 21 -10.64 5.50 6.45
CA GLY A 21 -10.15 4.27 5.84
C GLY A 21 -8.97 3.65 6.58
N ASP A 22 -8.36 2.67 5.95
CA ASP A 22 -7.21 1.94 6.51
C ASP A 22 -5.97 2.85 6.65
N PRO A 23 -5.22 2.78 7.77
CA PRO A 23 -4.03 3.59 7.98
C PRO A 23 -2.94 3.41 6.91
N THR A 24 -2.79 2.21 6.36
CA THR A 24 -1.84 1.91 5.28
C THR A 24 -2.21 2.67 4.02
N ASP A 25 -3.51 2.68 3.69
CA ASP A 25 -4.05 3.41 2.54
C ASP A 25 -3.91 4.91 2.71
N LEU A 26 -4.18 5.42 3.91
CA LEU A 26 -3.96 6.84 4.24
C LEU A 26 -2.50 7.25 4.07
N ALA A 27 -1.55 6.42 4.52
CA ALA A 27 -0.13 6.69 4.35
C ALA A 27 0.27 6.78 2.86
N LEU A 28 -0.30 5.95 2.01
CA LEU A 28 -0.10 5.99 0.57
C LEU A 28 -0.69 7.27 -0.07
N LEU A 29 -1.85 7.75 0.41
CA LEU A 29 -2.41 9.04 -0.04
C LEU A 29 -1.53 10.22 0.39
N VAL A 30 -1.01 10.19 1.62
CA VAL A 30 -0.07 11.21 2.12
C VAL A 30 1.21 11.22 1.28
N LEU A 31 1.74 10.04 0.94
CA LEU A 31 2.90 9.91 0.05
C LEU A 31 2.62 10.56 -1.32
N ALA A 32 1.47 10.29 -1.92
CA ALA A 32 1.06 10.85 -3.19
C ALA A 32 0.91 12.39 -3.10
N ALA A 33 0.26 12.89 -2.05
CA ALA A 33 0.10 14.33 -1.83
C ALA A 33 1.45 15.05 -1.68
N LYS A 34 2.42 14.45 -0.97
CA LYS A 34 3.80 14.97 -0.87
C LYS A 34 4.50 15.03 -2.23
N ALA A 35 4.13 14.14 -3.16
CA ALA A 35 4.64 14.14 -4.54
C ALA A 35 3.82 15.06 -5.48
N GLY A 36 2.87 15.83 -4.96
CA GLY A 36 2.00 16.72 -5.75
C GLY A 36 0.97 15.98 -6.61
N ILE A 37 0.66 14.73 -6.28
CA ILE A 37 -0.33 13.91 -7.00
C ILE A 37 -1.68 14.03 -6.31
N GLU A 38 -2.63 14.65 -6.99
CA GLU A 38 -4.00 14.80 -6.51
C GLU A 38 -4.85 13.57 -6.90
N ARG A 39 -5.56 13.02 -5.91
CA ARG A 39 -6.40 11.83 -6.08
C ARG A 39 -7.47 12.03 -7.15
N ASP A 40 -8.16 13.14 -7.09
CA ASP A 40 -9.31 13.41 -7.97
C ASP A 40 -8.89 13.45 -9.45
N HIS A 41 -7.71 13.98 -9.75
CA HIS A 41 -7.15 13.96 -11.09
C HIS A 41 -6.84 12.53 -11.58
N VAL A 42 -6.32 11.66 -10.70
CA VAL A 42 -6.02 10.27 -11.06
C VAL A 42 -7.30 9.48 -11.29
N VAL A 43 -8.29 9.60 -10.39
CA VAL A 43 -9.57 8.90 -10.47
C VAL A 43 -10.39 9.35 -11.68
N ALA A 44 -10.41 10.66 -11.96
CA ALA A 44 -11.09 11.21 -13.14
C ALA A 44 -10.44 10.73 -14.45
N ARG A 45 -9.11 10.61 -14.47
CA ARG A 45 -8.36 10.17 -15.65
C ARG A 45 -8.51 8.67 -15.90
N TRP A 46 -8.61 7.86 -14.84
CA TRP A 46 -8.66 6.40 -14.87
C TRP A 46 -9.82 5.90 -14.00
N PRO A 47 -11.05 5.87 -14.55
CA PRO A 47 -12.20 5.35 -13.83
C PRO A 47 -12.01 3.89 -13.41
N VAL A 48 -12.41 3.57 -12.18
CA VAL A 48 -12.37 2.21 -11.65
C VAL A 48 -13.53 1.41 -12.20
N VAL A 49 -13.25 0.24 -12.75
CA VAL A 49 -14.27 -0.69 -13.26
C VAL A 49 -14.44 -1.94 -12.38
N ALA A 50 -13.41 -2.33 -11.64
CA ALA A 50 -13.49 -3.43 -10.68
C ALA A 50 -12.42 -3.30 -9.60
N ARG A 51 -12.59 -4.04 -8.49
CA ARG A 51 -11.62 -4.13 -7.40
C ARG A 51 -11.51 -5.57 -6.89
N ILE A 52 -10.32 -5.90 -6.39
CA ILE A 52 -10.07 -7.01 -5.48
C ILE A 52 -9.68 -6.35 -4.16
N ALA A 53 -10.56 -6.46 -3.16
CA ALA A 53 -10.28 -5.95 -1.82
C ALA A 53 -9.10 -6.71 -1.18
N TYR A 54 -8.43 -6.07 -0.24
CA TYR A 54 -7.41 -6.77 0.54
C TYR A 54 -8.04 -7.86 1.41
N GLU A 55 -7.50 -9.05 1.30
CA GLU A 55 -7.82 -10.20 2.17
C GLU A 55 -6.50 -10.75 2.73
N PRO A 56 -6.43 -11.11 4.03
CA PRO A 56 -5.21 -11.65 4.66
C PRO A 56 -4.67 -12.89 3.93
N GLU A 57 -5.54 -13.72 3.39
CA GLU A 57 -5.20 -14.93 2.64
C GLU A 57 -4.56 -14.61 1.29
N ARG A 58 -5.02 -13.56 0.63
CA ARG A 58 -4.49 -13.09 -0.67
C ARG A 58 -3.26 -12.22 -0.53
N ARG A 59 -3.17 -11.45 0.55
CA ARG A 59 -2.08 -10.52 0.88
C ARG A 59 -1.80 -9.46 -0.18
N PHE A 60 -2.80 -9.11 -0.99
CA PHE A 60 -2.76 -7.99 -1.94
C PHE A 60 -4.14 -7.40 -2.13
N ALA A 61 -4.18 -6.18 -2.67
CA ALA A 61 -5.36 -5.54 -3.22
C ALA A 61 -5.07 -5.11 -4.65
N ALA A 62 -6.10 -5.07 -5.49
CA ALA A 62 -6.00 -4.60 -6.87
C ALA A 62 -7.17 -3.70 -7.25
N SER A 63 -6.92 -2.73 -8.12
CA SER A 63 -7.96 -1.94 -8.76
C SER A 63 -7.77 -1.97 -10.27
N PHE A 64 -8.87 -2.21 -10.97
CA PHE A 64 -8.93 -2.28 -12.42
C PHE A 64 -9.54 -0.99 -12.94
N HIS A 65 -8.90 -0.39 -13.92
CA HIS A 65 -9.25 0.90 -14.48
C HIS A 65 -9.37 0.79 -15.99
N GLN A 66 -10.35 1.48 -16.57
CA GLN A 66 -10.54 1.47 -18.01
C GLN A 66 -10.64 2.89 -18.54
N ARG A 67 -9.96 3.15 -19.66
CA ARG A 67 -10.06 4.41 -20.39
C ARG A 67 -9.85 4.15 -21.88
N ASP A 68 -10.74 4.70 -22.71
CA ASP A 68 -10.63 4.70 -24.16
C ASP A 68 -10.31 3.29 -24.74
N GLY A 69 -11.00 2.25 -24.24
CA GLY A 69 -10.77 0.85 -24.62
C GLY A 69 -9.52 0.18 -24.03
N SER A 70 -8.69 0.92 -23.29
CA SER A 70 -7.48 0.40 -22.65
C SER A 70 -7.75 0.04 -21.19
N GLY A 71 -7.38 -1.19 -20.79
CA GLY A 71 -7.44 -1.68 -19.41
C GLY A 71 -6.10 -1.55 -18.69
N TRP A 72 -6.11 -1.02 -17.47
CA TRP A 72 -4.95 -0.90 -16.59
C TRP A 72 -5.29 -1.43 -15.20
N VAL A 73 -4.42 -2.25 -14.63
CA VAL A 73 -4.55 -2.77 -13.27
C VAL A 73 -3.43 -2.22 -12.39
N ALA A 74 -3.80 -1.71 -11.24
CA ALA A 74 -2.89 -1.28 -10.18
C ALA A 74 -2.99 -2.26 -9.01
N VAL A 75 -1.84 -2.72 -8.50
CA VAL A 75 -1.74 -3.71 -7.43
C VAL A 75 -0.83 -3.20 -6.32
N LYS A 76 -1.22 -3.45 -5.07
CA LYS A 76 -0.41 -3.25 -3.87
C LYS A 76 -0.55 -4.45 -2.94
N GLY A 77 0.51 -4.80 -2.23
CA GLY A 77 0.44 -5.94 -1.30
C GLY A 77 1.77 -6.31 -0.68
N ALA A 78 1.79 -7.44 0.00
CA ALA A 78 3.01 -8.02 0.54
C ALA A 78 4.04 -8.25 -0.57
N PRO A 79 5.32 -7.88 -0.35
CA PRO A 79 6.34 -7.93 -1.40
C PRO A 79 6.42 -9.29 -2.10
N GLU A 80 6.51 -10.38 -1.32
CA GLU A 80 6.62 -11.73 -1.85
C GLU A 80 5.44 -12.09 -2.76
N ARG A 81 4.21 -11.70 -2.37
CA ARG A 81 3.02 -11.99 -3.15
C ARG A 81 2.98 -11.20 -4.45
N VAL A 82 3.32 -9.90 -4.39
CA VAL A 82 3.34 -9.04 -5.57
C VAL A 82 4.46 -9.44 -6.53
N PHE A 83 5.62 -9.89 -6.03
CA PHE A 83 6.71 -10.39 -6.87
C PHE A 83 6.31 -11.64 -7.66
N ASP A 84 5.49 -12.54 -7.07
CA ASP A 84 4.96 -13.72 -7.77
C ASP A 84 4.03 -13.34 -8.94
N MET A 85 3.42 -12.16 -8.89
CA MET A 85 2.54 -11.63 -9.93
C MET A 85 3.29 -10.87 -11.03
N CYS A 86 4.56 -10.53 -10.78
CA CYS A 86 5.38 -9.70 -11.67
C CYS A 86 6.25 -10.53 -12.62
N VAL A 87 6.55 -9.95 -13.77
CA VAL A 87 7.58 -10.48 -14.69
C VAL A 87 8.94 -10.02 -14.17
N LEU A 88 9.59 -10.90 -13.39
CA LEU A 88 10.93 -10.68 -12.84
C LEU A 88 11.82 -11.87 -13.20
N ASP A 89 13.01 -11.61 -13.71
CA ASP A 89 14.02 -12.65 -13.76
C ASP A 89 14.59 -12.98 -12.37
N ALA A 90 15.33 -14.09 -12.25
CA ALA A 90 15.84 -14.55 -10.96
C ALA A 90 16.75 -13.53 -10.26
N GLY A 91 17.56 -12.79 -11.01
CA GLY A 91 18.44 -11.75 -10.48
C GLY A 91 17.67 -10.53 -9.98
N GLN A 92 16.69 -10.08 -10.75
CA GLN A 92 15.78 -9.00 -10.37
C GLN A 92 15.00 -9.38 -9.11
N ARG A 93 14.44 -10.60 -9.06
CA ARG A 93 13.70 -11.08 -7.90
C ARG A 93 14.56 -11.06 -6.65
N THR A 94 15.73 -11.68 -6.68
CA THR A 94 16.67 -11.71 -5.54
C THR A 94 17.02 -10.30 -5.06
N LEU A 95 17.25 -9.37 -5.98
CA LEU A 95 17.55 -7.98 -5.63
C LEU A 95 16.36 -7.32 -4.89
N ARG A 96 15.14 -7.48 -5.40
CA ARG A 96 13.93 -6.89 -4.77
C ARG A 96 13.61 -7.51 -3.42
N GLU A 97 13.80 -8.82 -3.26
CA GLU A 97 13.64 -9.50 -1.97
C GLU A 97 14.65 -8.98 -0.93
N ARG A 98 15.91 -8.79 -1.35
CA ARG A 98 16.94 -8.19 -0.49
C ARG A 98 16.57 -6.75 -0.09
N ASP A 99 16.11 -5.94 -1.03
CA ASP A 99 15.70 -4.56 -0.76
C ASP A 99 14.52 -4.52 0.21
N ALA A 100 13.49 -5.38 0.01
CA ALA A 100 12.35 -5.49 0.91
C ALA A 100 12.76 -5.92 2.32
N ASN A 101 13.65 -6.91 2.43
CA ASN A 101 14.17 -7.39 3.71
C ASN A 101 14.97 -6.30 4.43
N ALA A 102 15.80 -5.54 3.71
CA ALA A 102 16.56 -4.43 4.30
C ALA A 102 15.63 -3.35 4.87
N MET A 103 14.54 -3.00 4.17
CA MET A 103 13.53 -2.07 4.67
C MET A 103 12.80 -2.63 5.90
N ALA A 104 12.43 -3.92 5.89
CA ALA A 104 11.78 -4.58 7.02
C ALA A 104 12.68 -4.62 8.28
N GLN A 105 14.00 -4.85 8.11
CA GLN A 105 14.97 -4.80 9.20
C GLN A 105 15.09 -3.41 9.87
N LEU A 106 14.70 -2.35 9.15
CA LEU A 106 14.58 -1.00 9.70
C LEU A 106 13.25 -0.75 10.43
N GLY A 107 12.46 -1.80 10.68
CA GLY A 107 11.16 -1.72 11.35
C GLY A 107 10.04 -1.14 10.47
N GLN A 108 10.21 -1.16 9.15
CA GLN A 108 9.19 -0.67 8.22
C GLN A 108 8.22 -1.78 7.83
N ARG A 109 6.93 -1.46 7.76
CA ARG A 109 5.97 -2.29 7.03
C ARG A 109 6.18 -2.05 5.54
N VAL A 110 6.61 -3.07 4.81
CA VAL A 110 6.95 -2.94 3.40
C VAL A 110 5.78 -3.38 2.53
N LEU A 111 5.42 -2.55 1.57
CA LEU A 111 4.49 -2.87 0.49
C LEU A 111 5.21 -2.84 -0.86
N ALA A 112 4.84 -3.74 -1.74
CA ALA A 112 5.22 -3.68 -3.14
C ALA A 112 4.06 -3.12 -3.97
N LEU A 113 4.41 -2.32 -4.96
CA LEU A 113 3.50 -1.72 -5.94
C LEU A 113 3.83 -2.28 -7.32
N ALA A 114 2.82 -2.73 -8.03
CA ALA A 114 2.93 -3.22 -9.40
C ALA A 114 1.75 -2.76 -10.26
N GLU A 115 1.92 -2.81 -11.56
CA GLU A 115 0.86 -2.48 -12.51
C GLU A 115 0.96 -3.35 -13.76
N GLY A 116 -0.14 -3.41 -14.52
CA GLY A 116 -0.18 -4.13 -15.77
C GLY A 116 -1.33 -3.68 -16.65
N LYS A 117 -1.41 -4.28 -17.82
CA LYS A 117 -2.57 -4.15 -18.72
C LYS A 117 -3.49 -5.34 -18.51
N PHE A 118 -4.77 -5.14 -18.73
CA PHE A 118 -5.74 -6.22 -18.85
C PHE A 118 -6.65 -5.98 -20.04
N ASP A 119 -7.26 -7.05 -20.53
CA ASP A 119 -8.23 -6.94 -21.59
C ASP A 119 -9.56 -6.38 -21.03
N ALA A 120 -9.90 -5.19 -21.48
CA ALA A 120 -11.07 -4.46 -21.02
C ALA A 120 -12.40 -5.02 -21.57
N GLU A 121 -12.34 -5.84 -22.63
CA GLU A 121 -13.52 -6.52 -23.21
C GLU A 121 -13.92 -7.76 -22.40
N SER A 122 -13.05 -8.26 -21.54
CA SER A 122 -13.37 -9.34 -20.61
C SER A 122 -14.45 -8.88 -19.63
N ASP A 123 -15.50 -9.68 -19.47
CA ASP A 123 -16.70 -9.41 -18.67
C ASP A 123 -16.36 -8.81 -17.29
N PRO A 124 -16.79 -7.57 -16.98
CA PRO A 124 -16.54 -6.92 -15.71
C PRO A 124 -17.29 -7.58 -14.52
N GLY A 125 -18.25 -8.47 -14.79
CA GLY A 125 -19.05 -9.17 -13.78
C GLY A 125 -18.47 -10.51 -13.31
N SER A 126 -17.49 -11.07 -13.98
CA SER A 126 -16.86 -12.32 -13.56
C SER A 126 -15.88 -12.08 -12.41
N LEU A 127 -15.76 -13.06 -11.50
CA LEU A 127 -14.71 -13.09 -10.47
C LEU A 127 -13.35 -13.01 -11.19
N ARG A 128 -12.72 -11.84 -11.18
CA ARG A 128 -11.45 -11.67 -11.88
C ARG A 128 -10.38 -12.53 -11.22
N PRO A 129 -9.60 -13.28 -12.00
CA PRO A 129 -8.46 -14.01 -11.47
C PRO A 129 -7.44 -13.03 -10.91
N ASP A 130 -6.57 -13.52 -10.04
CA ASP A 130 -5.44 -12.73 -9.53
C ASP A 130 -4.61 -12.21 -10.72
N PRO A 131 -4.27 -10.91 -10.75
CA PRO A 131 -3.47 -10.36 -11.83
C PRO A 131 -2.09 -11.03 -11.94
N VAL A 132 -1.65 -11.27 -13.17
CA VAL A 132 -0.32 -11.84 -13.46
C VAL A 132 0.35 -11.07 -14.59
N GLY A 133 1.65 -11.29 -14.78
CA GLY A 133 2.40 -10.61 -15.84
C GLY A 133 2.61 -9.12 -15.58
N LEU A 134 2.57 -8.71 -14.31
CA LEU A 134 2.69 -7.32 -13.91
C LEU A 134 4.13 -6.81 -14.02
N GLN A 135 4.24 -5.50 -14.16
CA GLN A 135 5.50 -4.76 -14.02
C GLN A 135 5.64 -4.27 -12.58
N PHE A 136 6.68 -4.70 -11.89
CA PHE A 136 7.06 -4.14 -10.61
C PHE A 136 7.42 -2.66 -10.75
N ARG A 137 6.95 -1.81 -9.81
CA ARG A 137 7.20 -0.38 -9.84
C ARG A 137 8.02 0.12 -8.65
N ALA A 138 7.64 -0.25 -7.44
CA ALA A 138 8.33 0.24 -6.25
C ALA A 138 8.08 -0.63 -5.02
N LEU A 139 8.97 -0.51 -4.05
CA LEU A 139 8.70 -0.81 -2.64
C LEU A 139 8.37 0.49 -1.91
N VAL A 140 7.44 0.42 -0.98
CA VAL A 140 7.07 1.52 -0.08
C VAL A 140 7.20 1.03 1.35
N GLY A 141 8.05 1.68 2.15
CA GLY A 141 8.20 1.43 3.57
C GLY A 141 7.33 2.40 4.37
N LEU A 142 6.48 1.86 5.22
CA LEU A 142 5.65 2.61 6.16
C LEU A 142 6.23 2.44 7.56
N ILE A 143 6.36 3.54 8.28
CA ILE A 143 6.80 3.53 9.66
C ILE A 143 5.75 4.24 10.52
N ASP A 144 5.46 3.66 11.68
CA ASP A 144 4.65 4.31 12.71
C ASP A 144 5.60 4.89 13.77
N PRO A 145 5.88 6.20 13.74
CA PRO A 145 6.81 6.80 14.68
C PRO A 145 6.23 6.77 16.09
N LEU A 146 7.11 6.64 17.08
CA LEU A 146 6.72 6.78 18.48
C LEU A 146 6.02 8.12 18.69
N ARG A 147 4.90 8.09 19.43
CA ARG A 147 4.19 9.31 19.83
C ARG A 147 5.13 10.22 20.63
N GLU A 148 4.99 11.52 20.39
CA GLU A 148 5.71 12.53 21.17
C GLU A 148 5.43 12.30 22.67
N GLY A 149 6.48 12.32 23.49
CA GLY A 149 6.40 12.08 24.92
C GLY A 149 6.38 10.60 25.36
N ALA A 150 6.27 9.61 24.48
CA ALA A 150 6.22 8.19 24.85
C ALA A 150 7.46 7.77 25.65
N ALA A 151 8.66 8.13 25.20
CA ALA A 151 9.91 7.83 25.90
C ALA A 151 9.99 8.50 27.29
N ALA A 152 9.48 9.74 27.42
CA ALA A 152 9.41 10.43 28.70
C ALA A 152 8.40 9.79 29.65
N ALA A 153 7.26 9.32 29.14
CA ALA A 153 6.27 8.60 29.95
C ALA A 153 6.82 7.28 30.49
N VAL A 154 7.51 6.51 29.66
CA VAL A 154 8.17 5.26 30.09
C VAL A 154 9.23 5.51 31.15
N ARG A 155 10.06 6.55 30.99
CA ARG A 155 11.06 6.93 32.02
C ARG A 155 10.38 7.25 33.35
N ARG A 156 9.34 8.09 33.38
CA ARG A 156 8.58 8.41 34.60
C ARG A 156 8.00 7.18 35.27
N CYS A 157 7.53 6.19 34.51
CA CYS A 157 7.08 4.92 35.08
C CYS A 157 8.24 4.20 35.78
N HIS A 158 9.40 4.10 35.13
CA HIS A 158 10.58 3.46 35.72
C HIS A 158 11.07 4.19 36.98
N ASP A 159 11.09 5.53 36.99
CA ASP A 159 11.46 6.34 38.13
C ASP A 159 10.50 6.14 39.32
N ALA A 160 9.24 5.84 39.04
CA ALA A 160 8.23 5.51 40.04
C ALA A 160 8.24 4.02 40.44
N GLY A 161 9.22 3.23 39.99
CA GLY A 161 9.29 1.78 40.26
C GLY A 161 8.26 0.93 39.50
N ILE A 162 7.59 1.49 38.49
CA ILE A 162 6.60 0.79 37.68
C ILE A 162 7.29 0.11 36.50
N ARG A 163 7.13 -1.21 36.38
CA ARG A 163 7.60 -1.97 35.24
C ARG A 163 6.68 -1.78 34.04
N VAL A 164 7.19 -1.23 32.97
CA VAL A 164 6.48 -1.14 31.67
C VAL A 164 6.78 -2.38 30.85
N VAL A 165 5.73 -3.06 30.38
CA VAL A 165 5.81 -4.24 29.52
C VAL A 165 5.05 -3.95 28.23
N MET A 166 5.72 -4.12 27.08
CA MET A 166 5.08 -4.04 25.78
C MET A 166 4.60 -5.44 25.38
N VAL A 167 3.31 -5.55 25.05
CA VAL A 167 2.72 -6.77 24.49
C VAL A 167 2.32 -6.45 23.06
N THR A 168 2.87 -7.17 22.09
CA THR A 168 2.59 -6.98 20.66
C THR A 168 2.48 -8.32 19.96
N GLY A 169 1.59 -8.41 18.97
CA GLY A 169 1.52 -9.51 18.01
C GLY A 169 2.31 -9.25 16.72
N ASP A 170 2.92 -8.06 16.60
CA ASP A 170 3.80 -7.73 15.48
C ASP A 170 5.17 -8.40 15.66
N HIS A 171 5.77 -8.79 14.54
CA HIS A 171 7.12 -9.38 14.52
C HIS A 171 8.20 -8.34 14.74
#